data_47198aa276e83dfbb65afe5e761dba8b
#
_entry.id   47198aa276e83dfbb65afe5e761dba8b
#
_cell.length_a   1.000
_cell.length_b   1.000
_cell.length_c   1.000
_cell.angle_alpha   90.00
_cell.angle_beta   90.00
_cell.angle_gamma   90.00
#
_symmetry.space_group_name_H-M   'P 1'
#
loop_
_entity.id
_entity.type
_entity.pdbx_description
1 polymer ?
#
loop_
_entity_poly.entity_id
_entity_poly.type
_entity_poly.pdbx_seq_one_letter_code
_entity_poly.pdbx_strand_id
1 'polypeptide(L)'
;MDIYDKLKEKYDAMGQDVNTHLNGLLHATPITYWDYIQTDALLGLQIQRTNLPDEMVFIMYHQINELLFKMILWEIEQIADSDNITTEFFSTKLDRISRYFDMLSSSFSIMGDGMEVAQYMKFRT
;
A
#
# COMPACT_ATOMS: atom_id res chain seq x y z
N MET A 1 5.73 25.20 -19.84
CA MET A 1 4.28 24.89 -19.88
C MET A 1 3.75 24.74 -18.48
N ASP A 2 2.69 25.43 -18.12
CA ASP A 2 2.08 25.28 -16.82
C ASP A 2 1.19 24.01 -16.77
N ILE A 3 0.64 23.73 -15.61
CA ILE A 3 -0.17 22.52 -15.42
C ILE A 3 -1.44 22.54 -16.25
N TYR A 4 -2.03 23.72 -16.47
CA TYR A 4 -3.23 23.83 -17.31
C TYR A 4 -2.92 23.41 -18.75
N ASP A 5 -1.81 23.91 -19.29
CA ASP A 5 -1.40 23.59 -20.65
C ASP A 5 -1.15 22.09 -20.83
N LYS A 6 -0.50 21.47 -19.84
CA LYS A 6 -0.26 20.02 -19.85
C LYS A 6 -1.55 19.23 -19.82
N LEU A 7 -2.51 19.65 -19.00
CA LEU A 7 -3.81 19.00 -18.93
C LEU A 7 -4.58 19.17 -20.23
N LYS A 8 -4.51 20.35 -20.83
CA LYS A 8 -5.18 20.62 -22.11
C LYS A 8 -4.66 19.69 -23.18
N GLU A 9 -3.35 19.53 -23.30
CA GLU A 9 -2.75 18.62 -24.26
C GLU A 9 -3.21 17.17 -24.03
N LYS A 10 -3.21 16.75 -22.77
CA LYS A 10 -3.62 15.39 -22.40
C LYS A 10 -5.06 15.10 -22.81
N TYR A 11 -5.98 16.01 -22.48
CA TYR A 11 -7.40 15.80 -22.77
C TYR A 11 -7.71 15.99 -24.25
N ASP A 12 -7.04 16.94 -24.93
CA ASP A 12 -7.19 17.10 -26.37
C ASP A 12 -6.78 15.82 -27.12
N ALA A 13 -5.71 15.17 -26.68
CA ALA A 13 -5.26 13.91 -27.27
C ALA A 13 -6.27 12.79 -27.12
N MET A 14 -7.11 12.84 -26.08
CA MET A 14 -8.18 11.87 -25.83
C MET A 14 -9.51 12.28 -26.47
N GLY A 15 -9.55 13.40 -27.17
CA GLY A 15 -10.79 13.92 -27.74
C GLY A 15 -11.78 14.48 -26.72
N GLN A 16 -11.26 14.94 -25.56
CA GLN A 16 -12.08 15.46 -24.47
C GLN A 16 -11.75 16.91 -24.18
N ASP A 17 -12.73 17.64 -23.61
CA ASP A 17 -12.56 19.03 -23.23
C ASP A 17 -12.10 19.14 -21.79
N VAL A 18 -10.90 19.68 -21.59
CA VAL A 18 -10.31 19.84 -20.25
C VAL A 18 -11.17 20.76 -19.37
N ASN A 19 -11.80 21.78 -19.95
CA ASN A 19 -12.61 22.72 -19.16
C ASN A 19 -13.85 22.06 -18.56
N THR A 20 -14.45 21.10 -19.24
CA THR A 20 -15.55 20.31 -18.70
C THR A 20 -15.12 19.56 -17.45
N HIS A 21 -13.93 18.96 -17.49
CA HIS A 21 -13.38 18.24 -16.32
C HIS A 21 -13.04 19.19 -15.18
N LEU A 22 -12.44 20.35 -15.48
CA LEU A 22 -12.12 21.36 -14.46
C LEU A 22 -13.37 21.90 -13.78
N ASN A 23 -14.43 22.14 -14.57
CA ASN A 23 -15.70 22.57 -14.01
C ASN A 23 -16.30 21.52 -13.07
N GLY A 24 -16.16 20.24 -13.43
CA GLY A 24 -16.58 19.14 -12.57
C GLY A 24 -15.87 19.15 -11.22
N LEU A 25 -14.58 19.46 -11.22
CA LEU A 25 -13.78 19.53 -9.97
C LEU A 25 -14.28 20.63 -9.03
N LEU A 26 -14.84 21.74 -9.57
CA LEU A 26 -15.41 22.79 -8.72
C LEU A 26 -16.60 22.29 -7.90
N HIS A 27 -17.32 21.31 -8.40
CA HIS A 27 -18.50 20.77 -7.75
C HIS A 27 -18.23 19.46 -7.01
N ALA A 28 -17.04 18.87 -7.18
CA ALA A 28 -16.68 17.63 -6.56
C ALA A 28 -16.28 17.85 -5.10
N THR A 29 -16.63 16.91 -4.23
CA THR A 29 -16.12 16.85 -2.87
C THR A 29 -14.71 16.29 -2.92
N PRO A 30 -13.70 17.00 -2.33
CA PRO A 30 -12.36 16.45 -2.27
C PRO A 30 -12.35 15.11 -1.53
N ILE A 31 -11.51 14.18 -2.00
CA ILE A 31 -11.38 12.88 -1.35
C ILE A 31 -10.68 13.06 0.00
N THR A 32 -11.19 12.41 1.04
CA THR A 32 -10.57 12.44 2.37
C THR A 32 -9.40 11.45 2.42
N TYR A 33 -8.50 11.65 3.40
CA TYR A 33 -7.41 10.73 3.65
C TYR A 33 -7.94 9.29 3.86
N TRP A 34 -9.00 9.15 4.66
CA TRP A 34 -9.56 7.84 4.99
C TRP A 34 -10.10 7.10 3.76
N ASP A 35 -10.77 7.84 2.88
CA ASP A 35 -11.28 7.27 1.63
C ASP A 35 -10.14 6.96 0.66
N TYR A 36 -9.12 7.82 0.64
CA TYR A 36 -7.97 7.63 -0.24
C TYR A 36 -7.22 6.35 0.06
N ILE A 37 -6.97 6.06 1.35
CA ILE A 37 -6.27 4.84 1.74
C ILE A 37 -7.21 3.65 1.96
N GLN A 38 -8.51 3.81 1.69
CA GLN A 38 -9.49 2.74 1.80
C GLN A 38 -9.57 2.15 3.21
N THR A 39 -9.59 3.01 4.23
CA THR A 39 -9.53 2.58 5.63
C THR A 39 -10.66 1.64 6.00
N ASP A 40 -11.88 1.96 5.60
CA ASP A 40 -13.03 1.11 5.94
C ASP A 40 -12.92 -0.29 5.34
N ALA A 41 -12.52 -0.36 4.07
CA ALA A 41 -12.32 -1.65 3.41
C ALA A 41 -11.17 -2.43 4.06
N LEU A 42 -10.04 -1.75 4.31
CA LEU A 42 -8.86 -2.37 4.90
C LEU A 42 -9.16 -2.95 6.27
N LEU A 43 -9.82 -2.18 7.15
CA LEU A 43 -10.13 -2.61 8.52
C LEU A 43 -11.28 -3.59 8.59
N GLY A 44 -11.96 -3.85 7.47
CA GLY A 44 -13.00 -4.86 7.36
C GLY A 44 -12.55 -6.20 6.80
N LEU A 45 -11.25 -6.39 6.54
CA LEU A 45 -10.73 -7.61 5.92
C LEU A 45 -10.32 -8.69 6.91
N GLN A 46 -10.47 -8.44 8.23
CA GLN A 46 -10.06 -9.39 9.26
C GLN A 46 -11.27 -10.17 9.75
N ILE A 47 -11.34 -11.46 9.39
CA ILE A 47 -12.46 -12.32 9.76
C ILE A 47 -11.93 -13.52 10.54
N GLN A 48 -12.28 -13.58 11.84
CA GLN A 48 -11.87 -14.69 12.70
C GLN A 48 -12.70 -15.95 12.41
N ARG A 49 -12.06 -17.10 12.46
CA ARG A 49 -12.69 -18.41 12.36
C ARG A 49 -12.96 -19.01 13.73
N THR A 50 -12.33 -18.48 14.77
CA THR A 50 -12.50 -18.91 16.16
C THR A 50 -12.92 -17.72 17.00
N ASN A 51 -13.23 -17.96 18.28
CA ASN A 51 -13.51 -16.90 19.24
C ASN A 51 -12.29 -16.49 20.06
N LEU A 52 -11.10 -16.92 19.65
CA LEU A 52 -9.87 -16.64 20.37
C LEU A 52 -9.32 -15.27 19.97
N PRO A 53 -9.10 -14.34 20.91
CA PRO A 53 -8.68 -12.98 20.58
C PRO A 53 -7.37 -12.89 19.81
N ASP A 54 -6.41 -13.77 20.08
CA ASP A 54 -5.10 -13.73 19.42
C ASP A 54 -5.16 -14.14 17.95
N GLU A 55 -6.24 -14.77 17.51
CA GLU A 55 -6.42 -15.03 16.09
C GLU A 55 -6.47 -13.72 15.28
N MET A 56 -7.10 -12.68 15.83
CA MET A 56 -7.13 -11.37 15.17
C MET A 56 -5.71 -10.80 15.02
N VAL A 57 -4.87 -10.96 16.03
CA VAL A 57 -3.45 -10.54 15.95
C VAL A 57 -2.71 -11.34 14.87
N PHE A 58 -2.95 -12.65 14.82
CA PHE A 58 -2.37 -13.52 13.80
C PHE A 58 -2.74 -13.05 12.40
N ILE A 59 -4.02 -12.77 12.17
CA ILE A 59 -4.51 -12.32 10.86
C ILE A 59 -3.87 -10.99 10.47
N MET A 60 -3.93 -10.00 11.36
CA MET A 60 -3.39 -8.67 11.04
C MET A 60 -1.89 -8.69 10.84
N TYR A 61 -1.16 -9.47 11.65
CA TYR A 61 0.27 -9.62 11.48
C TYR A 61 0.62 -10.12 10.07
N HIS A 62 -0.10 -11.13 9.59
CA HIS A 62 0.14 -11.67 8.26
C HIS A 62 -0.28 -10.69 7.17
N GLN A 63 -1.36 -9.94 7.39
CA GLN A 63 -1.77 -8.90 6.44
C GLN A 63 -0.71 -7.79 6.33
N ILE A 64 -0.12 -7.38 7.44
CA ILE A 64 0.97 -6.40 7.45
C ILE A 64 2.15 -6.94 6.64
N ASN A 65 2.53 -8.19 6.85
CA ASN A 65 3.63 -8.81 6.14
C ASN A 65 3.37 -8.90 4.64
N GLU A 66 2.15 -9.26 4.25
CA GLU A 66 1.77 -9.29 2.84
C GLU A 66 1.85 -7.91 2.19
N LEU A 67 1.44 -6.85 2.91
CA LEU A 67 1.57 -5.48 2.41
C LEU A 67 3.05 -5.08 2.28
N LEU A 68 3.89 -5.47 3.22
CA LEU A 68 5.33 -5.22 3.12
C LEU A 68 5.94 -5.95 1.92
N PHE A 69 5.54 -7.20 1.67
CA PHE A 69 5.97 -7.93 0.47
C PHE A 69 5.53 -7.21 -0.80
N LYS A 70 4.30 -6.72 -0.82
CA LYS A 70 3.80 -5.96 -1.97
C LYS A 70 4.60 -4.68 -2.19
N MET A 71 4.98 -3.98 -1.12
CA MET A 71 5.82 -2.80 -1.22
C MET A 71 7.20 -3.12 -1.79
N ILE A 72 7.81 -4.23 -1.34
CA ILE A 72 9.10 -4.68 -1.87
C ILE A 72 8.99 -4.98 -3.36
N LEU A 73 7.98 -5.75 -3.76
CA LEU A 73 7.76 -6.10 -5.16
C LEU A 73 7.47 -4.87 -6.01
N TRP A 74 6.77 -3.89 -5.47
CA TRP A 74 6.49 -2.64 -6.17
C TRP A 74 7.78 -1.89 -6.52
N GLU A 75 8.71 -1.81 -5.56
CA GLU A 75 10.00 -1.16 -5.81
C GLU A 75 10.84 -1.93 -6.83
N ILE A 76 10.83 -3.26 -6.75
CA ILE A 76 11.54 -4.12 -7.71
C ILE A 76 10.97 -3.96 -9.12
N GLU A 77 9.65 -3.90 -9.25
CA GLU A 77 8.99 -3.70 -10.54
C GLU A 77 9.38 -2.38 -11.18
N GLN A 78 9.50 -1.32 -10.39
CA GLN A 78 9.95 -0.01 -10.91
C GLN A 78 11.37 -0.06 -11.42
N ILE A 79 12.26 -0.80 -10.76
CA ILE A 79 13.62 -1.02 -11.25
C ILE A 79 13.58 -1.79 -12.57
N ALA A 80 12.81 -2.87 -12.63
CA ALA A 80 12.73 -3.74 -13.80
C ALA A 80 12.12 -3.03 -15.01
N ASP A 81 11.17 -2.13 -14.78
CA ASP A 81 10.45 -1.44 -15.85
C ASP A 81 11.13 -0.13 -16.28
N SER A 82 12.20 0.28 -15.59
CA SER A 82 12.88 1.52 -15.90
C SER A 82 13.81 1.37 -17.12
N ASP A 83 13.67 2.28 -18.09
CA ASP A 83 14.53 2.32 -19.27
C ASP A 83 15.87 2.97 -19.00
N ASN A 84 15.98 3.76 -17.94
CA ASN A 84 17.18 4.53 -17.62
C ASN A 84 17.43 4.51 -16.11
N ILE A 85 18.19 3.51 -15.66
CA ILE A 85 18.50 3.34 -14.25
C ILE A 85 19.76 4.15 -13.93
N THR A 86 19.61 5.19 -13.10
CA THR A 86 20.74 5.93 -12.56
C THR A 86 21.18 5.32 -11.24
N THR A 87 22.42 5.63 -10.83
CA THR A 87 22.92 5.19 -9.51
C THR A 87 22.05 5.70 -8.37
N GLU A 88 21.60 6.95 -8.44
CA GLU A 88 20.72 7.54 -7.42
C GLU A 88 19.39 6.81 -7.34
N PHE A 89 18.76 6.55 -8.49
CA PHE A 89 17.48 5.86 -8.54
C PHE A 89 17.60 4.45 -7.93
N PHE A 90 18.60 3.70 -8.35
CA PHE A 90 18.84 2.34 -7.86
C PHE A 90 19.12 2.33 -6.36
N SER A 91 19.96 3.24 -5.89
CA SER A 91 20.31 3.35 -4.47
C SER A 91 19.11 3.69 -3.62
N THR A 92 18.25 4.61 -4.07
CA THR A 92 17.03 4.98 -3.38
C THR A 92 16.08 3.78 -3.25
N LYS A 93 15.93 3.01 -4.34
CA LYS A 93 15.06 1.82 -4.32
C LYS A 93 15.59 0.74 -3.39
N LEU A 94 16.90 0.51 -3.39
CA LEU A 94 17.52 -0.45 -2.47
C LEU A 94 17.34 -0.05 -1.01
N ASP A 95 17.50 1.25 -0.70
CA ASP A 95 17.29 1.75 0.65
C ASP A 95 15.85 1.50 1.13
N ARG A 96 14.88 1.74 0.26
CA ARG A 96 13.47 1.49 0.57
C ARG A 96 13.21 0.01 0.84
N ILE A 97 13.71 -0.85 -0.04
CA ILE A 97 13.55 -2.31 0.11
C ILE A 97 14.18 -2.77 1.42
N SER A 98 15.36 -2.26 1.75
CA SER A 98 16.06 -2.59 2.99
C SER A 98 15.22 -2.22 4.22
N ARG A 99 14.60 -1.04 4.21
CA ARG A 99 13.72 -0.60 5.30
C ARG A 99 12.49 -1.48 5.45
N TYR A 100 11.92 -1.94 4.33
CA TYR A 100 10.77 -2.86 4.40
C TYR A 100 11.18 -4.20 5.02
N PHE A 101 12.36 -4.72 4.67
CA PHE A 101 12.89 -5.94 5.30
C PHE A 101 13.18 -5.73 6.79
N ASP A 102 13.66 -4.55 7.19
CA ASP A 102 13.86 -4.24 8.60
C ASP A 102 12.54 -4.29 9.37
N MET A 103 11.47 -3.75 8.79
CA MET A 103 10.14 -3.83 9.39
C MET A 103 9.67 -5.28 9.50
N LEU A 104 9.88 -6.09 8.47
CA LEU A 104 9.55 -7.52 8.51
C LEU A 104 10.29 -8.21 9.65
N SER A 105 11.60 -7.96 9.77
CA SER A 105 12.43 -8.56 10.81
C SER A 105 11.95 -8.16 12.21
N SER A 106 11.64 -6.88 12.41
CA SER A 106 11.15 -6.37 13.68
C SER A 106 9.78 -6.94 14.04
N SER A 107 8.96 -7.26 13.05
CA SER A 107 7.60 -7.75 13.28
C SER A 107 7.55 -9.17 13.84
N PHE A 108 8.63 -9.95 13.71
CA PHE A 108 8.63 -11.33 14.20
C PHE A 108 8.37 -11.43 15.70
N SER A 109 8.75 -10.40 16.48
CA SER A 109 8.51 -10.40 17.92
C SER A 109 7.02 -10.42 18.27
N ILE A 110 6.16 -9.95 17.40
CA ILE A 110 4.70 -9.99 17.62
C ILE A 110 4.25 -11.46 17.78
N MET A 111 4.73 -12.35 16.91
CA MET A 111 4.37 -13.75 16.93
C MET A 111 5.22 -14.56 17.93
N GLY A 112 6.52 -14.25 18.00
CA GLY A 112 7.45 -15.01 18.82
C GLY A 112 7.31 -14.76 20.31
N ASP A 113 7.16 -13.48 20.70
CA ASP A 113 7.15 -13.08 22.10
C ASP A 113 5.81 -12.54 22.57
N GLY A 114 4.99 -12.03 21.65
CA GLY A 114 3.78 -11.29 22.01
C GLY A 114 2.50 -12.10 21.96
N MET A 115 2.47 -13.22 21.26
CA MET A 115 1.25 -14.02 21.11
C MET A 115 1.19 -15.15 22.14
N GLU A 116 0.00 -15.36 22.71
CA GLU A 116 -0.19 -16.49 23.62
C GLU A 116 -0.14 -17.81 22.87
N VAL A 117 0.80 -18.66 23.26
CA VAL A 117 1.06 -19.93 22.58
C VAL A 117 -0.17 -20.85 22.55
N ALA A 118 -0.91 -20.92 23.68
CA ALA A 118 -2.09 -21.78 23.75
C ALA A 118 -3.15 -21.40 22.73
N GLN A 119 -3.38 -20.11 22.51
CA GLN A 119 -4.33 -19.64 21.49
C GLN A 119 -3.80 -19.91 20.09
N TYR A 120 -2.52 -19.60 19.85
CA TYR A 120 -1.90 -19.84 18.56
C TYR A 120 -2.02 -21.30 18.12
N MET A 121 -1.75 -22.23 19.02
CA MET A 121 -1.83 -23.67 18.71
C MET A 121 -3.23 -24.11 18.27
N LYS A 122 -4.27 -23.39 18.70
CA LYS A 122 -5.66 -23.73 18.38
C LYS A 122 -6.10 -23.25 16.99
N PHE A 123 -5.53 -22.16 16.47
CA PHE A 123 -5.99 -21.63 15.18
C PHE A 123 -4.96 -21.70 14.05
N ARG A 124 -3.77 -22.17 14.30
CA ARG A 124 -2.71 -22.22 13.28
C ARG A 124 -2.98 -23.19 12.12
N THR A 125 -3.90 -24.09 12.32
CA THR A 125 -4.32 -25.01 11.29
C THR A 125 -5.36 -24.38 10.39
#